data_4e3ff764bfc65f0a36ce12f8977d46cf
#
_entry.id   4e3ff764bfc65f0a36ce12f8977d46cf
#
_cell.length_a   1.000
_cell.length_b   1.000
_cell.length_c   1.000
_cell.angle_alpha   90.00
_cell.angle_beta   90.00
_cell.angle_gamma   90.00
#
_symmetry.space_group_name_H-M   'P 1'
#
loop_
_entity.id
_entity.type
_entity.pdbx_description
1 polymer ?
#
loop_
_entity_poly.entity_id
_entity_poly.type
_entity_poly.pdbx_seq_one_letter_code
_entity_poly.pdbx_strand_id
1 'polypeptide(L)'
;MLDRETLRKIRRIQIRTRVILESGIGGAYHAVFKGRGMEFAEVREYAPGDEVRTIDWNVTARMGAPYVKKFVEERDLTLLLVVDVSGSQQFGSQYLLKRDYAAELAAVLAFSAVANHDRVGAVLFSDRIEGYVAPGRGRDHALRIVRDLLAREPVGRGTDLAGALRFAQRVLRRRGIVAVLSDFQAEGWERAIGVLRRRHDVVALHLADPRESELRAAGLVAFSDPETGARVVADTARPDVRRALRAPGFPAAQAIFKKTRVDALALSTGESYDRPLSGFFKARERRR
;
A
#
# COMPACT_ATOMS: atom_id res chain seq x y z
N MET A 1 17.69 20.46 -5.39
CA MET A 1 18.73 19.44 -5.67
C MET A 1 18.64 18.43 -4.55
N LEU A 2 18.63 17.12 -4.82
CA LEU A 2 18.59 16.10 -3.76
C LEU A 2 19.91 16.12 -2.98
N ASP A 3 19.83 15.98 -1.66
CA ASP A 3 21.01 15.87 -0.83
C ASP A 3 21.74 14.52 -1.02
N ARG A 4 22.99 14.43 -0.59
CA ARG A 4 23.80 13.21 -0.74
C ARG A 4 23.26 12.03 0.07
N GLU A 5 22.58 12.29 1.16
CA GLU A 5 22.00 11.27 2.03
C GLU A 5 20.79 10.62 1.37
N THR A 6 19.86 11.43 0.87
CA THR A 6 18.70 10.95 0.10
C THR A 6 19.11 10.13 -1.12
N LEU A 7 20.14 10.56 -1.87
CA LEU A 7 20.68 9.78 -2.97
C LEU A 7 21.24 8.42 -2.55
N ARG A 8 21.94 8.36 -1.41
CA ARG A 8 22.43 7.08 -0.84
C ARG A 8 21.26 6.17 -0.43
N LYS A 9 20.22 6.73 0.21
CA LYS A 9 19.00 5.97 0.58
C LYS A 9 18.32 5.39 -0.66
N ILE A 10 18.11 6.20 -1.70
CA ILE A 10 17.51 5.73 -2.96
C ILE A 10 18.33 4.56 -3.54
N ARG A 11 19.65 4.71 -3.63
CA ARG A 11 20.53 3.66 -4.18
C ARG A 11 20.49 2.37 -3.37
N ARG A 12 20.48 2.49 -2.04
CA ARG A 12 20.33 1.32 -1.14
C ARG A 12 19.00 0.61 -1.34
N ILE A 13 17.91 1.37 -1.44
CA ILE A 13 16.56 0.84 -1.69
C ILE A 13 16.51 0.13 -3.05
N GLN A 14 17.09 0.71 -4.10
CA GLN A 14 17.14 0.06 -5.43
C GLN A 14 17.84 -1.30 -5.38
N ILE A 15 19.02 -1.37 -4.73
CA ILE A 15 19.79 -2.62 -4.63
C ILE A 15 18.99 -3.65 -3.84
N ARG A 16 18.46 -3.27 -2.68
CA ARG A 16 17.68 -4.16 -1.82
C ARG A 16 16.41 -4.67 -2.52
N THR A 17 15.67 -3.77 -3.17
CA THR A 17 14.46 -4.12 -3.92
C THR A 17 14.75 -5.12 -5.03
N ARG A 18 15.87 -4.98 -5.74
CA ARG A 18 16.28 -5.95 -6.77
C ARG A 18 16.46 -7.35 -6.17
N VAL A 19 17.19 -7.47 -5.08
CA VAL A 19 17.42 -8.76 -4.38
C VAL A 19 16.09 -9.37 -3.94
N ILE A 20 15.19 -8.55 -3.40
CA ILE A 20 13.87 -9.00 -2.93
C ILE A 20 12.98 -9.47 -4.09
N LEU A 21 13.01 -8.79 -5.23
CA LEU A 21 12.27 -9.22 -6.42
C LEU A 21 12.80 -10.55 -6.97
N GLU A 22 14.11 -10.73 -6.98
CA GLU A 22 14.76 -11.98 -7.39
C GLU A 22 14.44 -13.15 -6.44
N SER A 23 14.13 -12.87 -5.16
CA SER A 23 13.71 -13.89 -4.16
C SER A 23 12.27 -14.39 -4.31
N GLY A 24 11.52 -13.93 -5.33
CA GLY A 24 10.19 -14.44 -5.68
C GLY A 24 9.01 -13.60 -5.21
N ILE A 25 9.22 -12.45 -4.55
CA ILE A 25 8.11 -11.54 -4.16
C ILE A 25 7.40 -10.97 -5.40
N GLY A 26 8.13 -10.71 -6.49
CA GLY A 26 7.54 -10.27 -7.76
C GLY A 26 6.53 -11.28 -8.32
N GLY A 27 6.86 -12.57 -8.25
CA GLY A 27 5.95 -13.66 -8.64
C GLY A 27 4.74 -13.78 -7.72
N ALA A 28 4.94 -13.67 -6.40
CA ALA A 28 3.86 -13.70 -5.42
C ALA A 28 2.92 -12.49 -5.55
N TYR A 29 3.45 -11.30 -5.85
CA TYR A 29 2.64 -10.12 -6.21
C TYR A 29 1.77 -10.42 -7.44
N HIS A 30 2.38 -10.91 -8.52
CA HIS A 30 1.66 -11.24 -9.76
C HIS A 30 0.53 -12.24 -9.53
N ALA A 31 0.81 -13.34 -8.83
CA ALA A 31 -0.16 -14.39 -8.54
C ALA A 31 -1.39 -13.88 -7.76
N VAL A 32 -1.16 -12.97 -6.79
CA VAL A 32 -2.23 -12.39 -5.96
C VAL A 32 -3.06 -11.36 -6.70
N PHE A 33 -2.42 -10.54 -7.52
CA PHE A 33 -3.07 -9.41 -8.17
C PHE A 33 -3.41 -9.68 -9.64
N LYS A 34 -3.19 -10.92 -10.10
CA LYS A 34 -3.58 -11.35 -11.45
C LYS A 34 -5.04 -11.01 -11.71
N GLY A 35 -5.28 -10.08 -12.64
CA GLY A 35 -6.61 -9.59 -12.95
C GLY A 35 -7.49 -10.71 -13.48
N ARG A 36 -8.64 -10.92 -12.88
CA ARG A 36 -9.75 -11.68 -13.46
C ARG A 36 -10.60 -10.78 -14.38
N GLY A 37 -10.03 -9.73 -14.94
CA GLY A 37 -10.69 -8.87 -15.90
C GLY A 37 -10.53 -9.42 -17.30
N MET A 38 -11.50 -10.18 -17.78
CA MET A 38 -11.67 -10.33 -19.22
C MET A 38 -12.37 -9.06 -19.71
N GLU A 39 -11.64 -8.17 -20.37
CA GLU A 39 -12.24 -7.03 -21.04
C GLU A 39 -12.72 -7.50 -22.43
N PHE A 40 -13.95 -7.12 -22.77
CA PHE A 40 -14.48 -7.34 -24.11
C PHE A 40 -13.57 -6.61 -25.10
N ALA A 41 -12.89 -7.36 -25.98
CA ALA A 41 -11.99 -6.80 -26.98
C ALA A 41 -12.70 -6.54 -28.30
N GLU A 42 -13.34 -7.57 -28.83
CA GLU A 42 -14.00 -7.50 -30.14
C GLU A 42 -15.01 -8.63 -30.29
N VAL A 43 -15.88 -8.48 -31.28
CA VAL A 43 -16.74 -9.54 -31.79
C VAL A 43 -16.18 -9.98 -33.13
N ARG A 44 -15.92 -11.29 -33.31
CA ARG A 44 -15.56 -11.88 -34.61
C ARG A 44 -16.48 -13.02 -34.98
N GLU A 45 -16.48 -13.39 -36.23
CA GLU A 45 -17.19 -14.59 -36.66
C GLU A 45 -16.68 -15.84 -35.94
N TYR A 46 -17.62 -16.73 -35.62
CA TYR A 46 -17.35 -18.03 -35.04
C TYR A 46 -16.50 -18.88 -35.99
N ALA A 47 -15.46 -19.47 -35.49
CA ALA A 47 -14.65 -20.46 -36.19
C ALA A 47 -14.78 -21.83 -35.50
N PRO A 48 -14.75 -22.95 -36.25
CA PRO A 48 -14.75 -24.28 -35.64
C PRO A 48 -13.65 -24.43 -34.62
N GLY A 49 -14.02 -24.79 -33.37
CA GLY A 49 -13.08 -24.87 -32.23
C GLY A 49 -13.28 -23.78 -31.20
N ASP A 50 -14.08 -22.73 -31.46
CA ASP A 50 -14.45 -21.73 -30.47
C ASP A 50 -15.44 -22.29 -29.44
N GLU A 51 -15.38 -21.81 -28.22
CA GLU A 51 -16.28 -22.21 -27.14
C GLU A 51 -17.68 -21.62 -27.38
N VAL A 52 -18.70 -22.46 -27.56
CA VAL A 52 -20.10 -22.08 -27.85
C VAL A 52 -20.64 -21.10 -26.80
N ARG A 53 -20.18 -21.16 -25.55
CA ARG A 53 -20.58 -20.24 -24.48
C ARG A 53 -20.19 -18.79 -24.70
N THR A 54 -19.22 -18.54 -25.59
CA THR A 54 -18.73 -17.19 -25.92
C THR A 54 -19.53 -16.54 -27.06
N ILE A 55 -20.54 -17.23 -27.66
CA ILE A 55 -21.38 -16.68 -28.72
C ILE A 55 -22.18 -15.49 -28.19
N ASP A 56 -22.12 -14.37 -28.91
CA ASP A 56 -23.00 -13.21 -28.69
C ASP A 56 -24.28 -13.38 -29.50
N TRP A 57 -25.33 -13.90 -28.90
CA TRP A 57 -26.59 -14.12 -29.53
C TRP A 57 -27.26 -12.83 -30.05
N ASN A 58 -27.00 -11.69 -29.45
CA ASN A 58 -27.53 -10.40 -29.89
C ASN A 58 -26.90 -9.92 -31.21
N VAL A 59 -25.60 -10.09 -31.35
CA VAL A 59 -24.86 -9.76 -32.58
C VAL A 59 -25.18 -10.79 -33.65
N THR A 60 -25.16 -12.08 -33.31
CA THR A 60 -25.52 -13.20 -34.18
C THR A 60 -26.92 -13.00 -34.83
N ALA A 61 -27.92 -12.59 -34.04
CA ALA A 61 -29.26 -12.33 -34.55
C ALA A 61 -29.34 -11.16 -35.54
N ARG A 62 -28.41 -10.18 -35.42
CA ARG A 62 -28.37 -9.01 -36.33
C ARG A 62 -27.59 -9.27 -37.60
N MET A 63 -26.56 -10.08 -37.50
CA MET A 63 -25.59 -10.29 -38.58
C MET A 63 -25.91 -11.54 -39.43
N GLY A 64 -26.78 -12.43 -38.95
CA GLY A 64 -27.19 -13.66 -39.68
C GLY A 64 -26.16 -14.78 -39.69
N ALA A 65 -25.01 -14.59 -39.03
CA ALA A 65 -23.95 -15.59 -38.83
C ALA A 65 -23.56 -15.62 -37.36
N PRO A 66 -23.09 -16.74 -36.80
CA PRO A 66 -22.67 -16.80 -35.41
C PRO A 66 -21.42 -15.95 -35.15
N TYR A 67 -21.49 -15.10 -34.14
CA TYR A 67 -20.40 -14.25 -33.66
C TYR A 67 -19.99 -14.61 -32.24
N VAL A 68 -18.70 -14.63 -31.94
CA VAL A 68 -18.14 -14.87 -30.62
C VAL A 68 -17.51 -13.60 -30.02
N LYS A 69 -17.75 -13.42 -28.71
CA LYS A 69 -17.07 -12.39 -27.93
C LYS A 69 -15.65 -12.84 -27.67
N LYS A 70 -14.67 -12.11 -28.20
CA LYS A 70 -13.27 -12.28 -27.82
C LYS A 70 -12.99 -11.40 -26.63
N PHE A 71 -12.59 -12.03 -25.55
CA PHE A 71 -12.14 -11.33 -24.35
C PHE A 71 -10.61 -11.35 -24.34
N VAL A 72 -10.03 -10.20 -24.09
CA VAL A 72 -8.59 -10.08 -23.83
C VAL A 72 -8.43 -9.91 -22.32
N GLU A 73 -7.53 -10.67 -21.72
CA GLU A 73 -7.17 -10.49 -20.33
C GLU A 73 -6.62 -9.05 -20.15
N GLU A 74 -7.35 -8.21 -19.41
CA GLU A 74 -6.90 -6.85 -19.12
C GLU A 74 -5.65 -6.95 -18.24
N ARG A 75 -4.48 -6.86 -18.88
CA ARG A 75 -3.17 -7.02 -18.22
C ARG A 75 -2.71 -5.78 -17.48
N ASP A 76 -3.42 -4.66 -17.62
CA ASP A 76 -3.00 -3.37 -17.09
C ASP A 76 -3.64 -3.07 -15.74
N LEU A 77 -3.17 -3.71 -14.69
CA LEU A 77 -3.57 -3.34 -13.35
C LEU A 77 -2.95 -1.98 -12.97
N THR A 78 -3.65 -1.26 -12.09
CA THR A 78 -3.13 -0.04 -11.50
C THR A 78 -2.96 -0.25 -10.01
N LEU A 79 -1.72 -0.14 -9.54
CA LEU A 79 -1.38 -0.06 -8.13
C LEU A 79 -1.34 1.42 -7.70
N LEU A 80 -2.13 1.79 -6.71
CA LEU A 80 -2.01 3.07 -6.03
C LEU A 80 -1.47 2.86 -4.62
N LEU A 81 -0.31 3.43 -4.35
CA LEU A 81 0.29 3.49 -3.02
C LEU A 81 -0.31 4.68 -2.27
N VAL A 82 -0.88 4.47 -1.09
CA VAL A 82 -1.36 5.53 -0.19
C VAL A 82 -0.46 5.49 1.02
N VAL A 83 0.47 6.44 1.10
CA VAL A 83 1.58 6.41 2.06
C VAL A 83 1.45 7.55 3.05
N ASP A 84 1.39 7.18 4.31
CA ASP A 84 1.42 8.09 5.44
C ASP A 84 2.83 8.68 5.59
N VAL A 85 2.91 10.02 5.61
CA VAL A 85 4.13 10.79 5.82
C VAL A 85 3.98 11.79 6.98
N SER A 86 2.95 11.61 7.83
CA SER A 86 2.68 12.44 9.01
C SER A 86 3.83 12.45 10.01
N GLY A 87 3.71 13.28 11.03
CA GLY A 87 4.72 13.43 12.08
C GLY A 87 5.05 12.13 12.78
N SER A 88 4.06 11.25 13.01
CA SER A 88 4.25 9.94 13.65
C SER A 88 5.19 9.02 12.88
N GLN A 89 5.31 9.19 11.55
CA GLN A 89 6.21 8.39 10.70
C GLN A 89 7.70 8.76 10.86
N GLN A 90 8.01 9.88 11.52
CA GLN A 90 9.39 10.26 11.86
C GLN A 90 9.95 9.48 13.07
N PHE A 91 9.12 8.66 13.71
CA PHE A 91 9.56 7.83 14.82
C PHE A 91 10.25 6.55 14.34
N GLY A 92 11.27 6.13 15.07
CA GLY A 92 11.97 4.87 14.87
C GLY A 92 12.99 4.63 15.97
N SER A 93 12.94 3.48 16.62
CA SER A 93 13.82 3.10 17.75
C SER A 93 14.88 2.07 17.36
N GLN A 94 14.84 1.61 16.12
CA GLN A 94 15.72 0.60 15.55
C GLN A 94 16.57 1.20 14.42
N TYR A 95 16.84 0.42 13.38
CA TYR A 95 17.73 0.81 12.27
C TYR A 95 17.10 1.80 11.29
N LEU A 96 15.76 1.85 11.22
CA LEU A 96 15.01 2.68 10.28
C LEU A 96 13.90 3.45 11.00
N LEU A 97 13.64 4.67 10.54
CA LEU A 97 12.41 5.38 10.86
C LEU A 97 11.23 4.68 10.15
N LYS A 98 10.01 4.78 10.69
CA LYS A 98 8.80 4.25 10.02
C LYS A 98 8.68 4.79 8.60
N ARG A 99 9.01 6.07 8.37
CA ARG A 99 9.03 6.70 7.04
C ARG A 99 10.00 6.01 6.07
N ASP A 100 11.23 5.75 6.48
CA ASP A 100 12.23 5.08 5.62
C ASP A 100 11.80 3.64 5.32
N TYR A 101 11.21 2.96 6.31
CA TYR A 101 10.66 1.62 6.17
C TYR A 101 9.46 1.60 5.21
N ALA A 102 8.55 2.59 5.31
CA ALA A 102 7.45 2.78 4.37
C ALA A 102 7.95 3.01 2.94
N ALA A 103 9.00 3.80 2.76
CA ALA A 103 9.60 4.05 1.46
C ALA A 103 10.23 2.79 0.85
N GLU A 104 10.88 1.95 1.64
CA GLU A 104 11.39 0.64 1.20
C GLU A 104 10.25 -0.28 0.74
N LEU A 105 9.18 -0.40 1.53
CA LEU A 105 8.00 -1.20 1.18
C LEU A 105 7.31 -0.68 -0.09
N ALA A 106 7.11 0.63 -0.17
CA ALA A 106 6.53 1.27 -1.35
C ALA A 106 7.36 1.02 -2.60
N ALA A 107 8.70 1.04 -2.48
CA ALA A 107 9.61 0.71 -3.58
C ALA A 107 9.45 -0.75 -4.02
N VAL A 108 9.42 -1.71 -3.09
CA VAL A 108 9.22 -3.14 -3.42
C VAL A 108 7.91 -3.34 -4.17
N LEU A 109 6.82 -2.74 -3.70
CA LEU A 109 5.52 -2.83 -4.36
C LEU A 109 5.51 -2.15 -5.73
N ALA A 110 6.10 -0.95 -5.85
CA ALA A 110 6.18 -0.20 -7.10
C ALA A 110 6.99 -0.95 -8.16
N PHE A 111 8.14 -1.49 -7.78
CA PHE A 111 8.97 -2.26 -8.72
C PHE A 111 8.37 -3.64 -9.04
N SER A 112 7.63 -4.26 -8.09
CA SER A 112 6.85 -5.47 -8.38
C SER A 112 5.78 -5.20 -9.43
N ALA A 113 5.05 -4.08 -9.31
CA ALA A 113 4.05 -3.67 -10.29
C ALA A 113 4.69 -3.43 -11.67
N VAL A 114 5.80 -2.69 -11.71
CA VAL A 114 6.53 -2.42 -12.97
C VAL A 114 7.05 -3.69 -13.62
N ALA A 115 7.57 -4.63 -12.85
CA ALA A 115 8.04 -5.94 -13.37
C ALA A 115 6.90 -6.75 -14.00
N ASN A 116 5.65 -6.53 -13.57
CA ASN A 116 4.45 -7.15 -14.12
C ASN A 116 3.75 -6.27 -15.17
N HIS A 117 4.41 -5.21 -15.66
CA HIS A 117 3.87 -4.25 -16.63
C HIS A 117 2.66 -3.44 -16.14
N ASP A 118 2.37 -3.46 -14.84
CA ASP A 118 1.30 -2.69 -14.23
C ASP A 118 1.64 -1.18 -14.14
N ARG A 119 0.60 -0.37 -13.99
CA ARG A 119 0.76 1.06 -13.71
C ARG A 119 0.90 1.25 -12.20
N VAL A 120 1.77 2.15 -11.78
CA VAL A 120 1.93 2.50 -10.36
C VAL A 120 1.78 3.99 -10.16
N GLY A 121 1.01 4.40 -9.14
CA GLY A 121 0.89 5.78 -8.68
C GLY A 121 1.05 5.87 -7.17
N ALA A 122 1.14 7.07 -6.65
CA ALA A 122 1.27 7.29 -5.22
C ALA A 122 0.51 8.53 -4.74
N VAL A 123 -0.06 8.42 -3.55
CA VAL A 123 -0.62 9.52 -2.76
C VAL A 123 0.17 9.56 -1.46
N LEU A 124 0.80 10.69 -1.18
CA LEU A 124 1.47 10.96 0.08
C LEU A 124 0.56 11.85 0.91
N PHE A 125 0.34 11.52 2.17
CA PHE A 125 -0.59 12.27 2.99
C PHE A 125 -0.09 12.45 4.44
N SER A 126 -0.55 13.53 5.03
CA SER A 126 -0.51 13.87 6.45
C SER A 126 -1.93 14.25 6.90
N ASP A 127 -2.15 15.40 7.51
CA ASP A 127 -3.46 16.03 7.69
C ASP A 127 -4.07 16.55 6.37
N ARG A 128 -3.30 16.45 5.29
CA ARG A 128 -3.64 16.84 3.91
C ARG A 128 -2.97 15.94 2.89
N ILE A 129 -3.30 16.12 1.62
CA ILE A 129 -2.55 15.48 0.53
C ILE A 129 -1.27 16.27 0.32
N GLU A 130 -0.14 15.67 0.68
CA GLU A 130 1.20 16.24 0.53
C GLU A 130 1.75 16.06 -0.89
N GLY A 131 1.34 15.00 -1.57
CA GLY A 131 1.77 14.74 -2.92
C GLY A 131 0.93 13.71 -3.64
N TYR A 132 0.85 13.86 -4.95
CA TYR A 132 0.19 12.90 -5.82
C TYR A 132 1.03 12.66 -7.06
N VAL A 133 1.34 11.40 -7.31
CA VAL A 133 1.97 10.92 -8.55
C VAL A 133 0.93 10.08 -9.27
N ALA A 134 0.46 10.57 -10.42
CA ALA A 134 -0.54 9.85 -11.21
C ALA A 134 0.00 8.49 -11.67
N PRO A 135 -0.86 7.46 -11.84
CA PRO A 135 -0.43 6.15 -12.29
C PRO A 135 0.30 6.20 -13.64
N GLY A 136 1.54 5.70 -13.67
CA GLY A 136 2.40 5.62 -14.84
C GLY A 136 3.11 4.29 -14.91
N ARG A 137 3.93 4.09 -15.96
CA ARG A 137 4.65 2.84 -16.23
C ARG A 137 6.16 3.05 -16.21
N GLY A 138 6.87 1.96 -16.08
CA GLY A 138 8.30 1.92 -16.24
C GLY A 138 9.10 2.21 -14.98
N ARG A 139 10.36 1.84 -15.04
CA ARG A 139 11.29 1.90 -13.92
C ARG A 139 11.53 3.33 -13.43
N ASP A 140 11.65 4.28 -14.35
CA ASP A 140 11.92 5.68 -13.99
C ASP A 140 10.73 6.31 -13.26
N HIS A 141 9.51 5.90 -13.62
CA HIS A 141 8.31 6.33 -12.93
C HIS A 141 8.25 5.79 -11.49
N ALA A 142 8.57 4.49 -11.28
CA ALA A 142 8.69 3.94 -9.93
C ALA A 142 9.80 4.64 -9.11
N LEU A 143 10.94 4.93 -9.72
CA LEU A 143 12.03 5.69 -9.08
C LEU A 143 11.60 7.11 -8.69
N ARG A 144 10.78 7.77 -9.51
CA ARG A 144 10.21 9.07 -9.17
C ARG A 144 9.37 8.97 -7.90
N ILE A 145 8.51 7.95 -7.78
CA ILE A 145 7.69 7.74 -6.57
C ILE A 145 8.58 7.58 -5.33
N VAL A 146 9.61 6.71 -5.41
CA VAL A 146 10.54 6.48 -4.31
C VAL A 146 11.29 7.77 -3.92
N ARG A 147 11.73 8.52 -4.92
CA ARG A 147 12.38 9.82 -4.69
C ARG A 147 11.46 10.80 -3.99
N ASP A 148 10.22 10.92 -4.47
CA ASP A 148 9.24 11.85 -3.90
C ASP A 148 8.90 11.47 -2.43
N LEU A 149 8.83 10.17 -2.11
CA LEU A 149 8.65 9.66 -0.74
C LEU A 149 9.80 10.05 0.19
N LEU A 150 11.04 9.93 -0.27
CA LEU A 150 12.22 10.19 0.56
C LEU A 150 12.58 11.66 0.67
N ALA A 151 12.38 12.43 -0.40
CA ALA A 151 12.83 13.81 -0.49
C ALA A 151 11.78 14.84 -0.02
N ARG A 152 10.49 14.46 -0.03
CA ARG A 152 9.43 15.40 0.36
C ARG A 152 9.33 15.51 1.87
N GLU A 153 9.53 16.70 2.38
CA GLU A 153 9.19 17.03 3.77
C GLU A 153 7.70 17.38 3.84
N PRO A 154 6.90 16.68 4.66
CA PRO A 154 5.49 17.00 4.83
C PRO A 154 5.32 18.37 5.50
N VAL A 155 4.35 19.13 5.03
CA VAL A 155 3.96 20.42 5.61
C VAL A 155 3.01 20.20 6.78
N GLY A 156 2.09 19.26 6.63
CA GLY A 156 1.15 18.85 7.67
C GLY A 156 1.83 18.00 8.74
N ARG A 157 1.31 18.10 9.96
CA ARG A 157 1.84 17.33 11.11
C ARG A 157 0.92 16.20 11.53
N GLY A 158 -0.40 16.42 11.50
CA GLY A 158 -1.41 15.44 11.86
C GLY A 158 -1.67 14.42 10.76
N THR A 159 -2.70 13.59 10.93
CA THR A 159 -3.01 12.47 10.03
C THR A 159 -4.49 12.45 9.64
N ASP A 160 -4.84 12.75 8.37
CA ASP A 160 -6.19 12.54 7.80
C ASP A 160 -6.20 11.34 6.84
N LEU A 161 -6.15 10.14 7.39
CA LEU A 161 -6.25 8.91 6.61
C LEU A 161 -7.59 8.81 5.86
N ALA A 162 -8.69 9.27 6.47
CA ALA A 162 -9.99 9.24 5.81
C ALA A 162 -10.03 10.12 4.55
N GLY A 163 -9.42 11.31 4.61
CA GLY A 163 -9.24 12.21 3.47
C GLY A 163 -8.39 11.60 2.36
N ALA A 164 -7.28 10.96 2.72
CA ALA A 164 -6.40 10.26 1.78
C ALA A 164 -7.11 9.11 1.05
N LEU A 165 -7.90 8.30 1.77
CA LEU A 165 -8.70 7.22 1.18
C LEU A 165 -9.80 7.75 0.25
N ARG A 166 -10.48 8.84 0.61
CA ARG A 166 -11.43 9.52 -0.28
C ARG A 166 -10.75 10.10 -1.52
N PHE A 167 -9.54 10.64 -1.37
CA PHE A 167 -8.76 11.12 -2.52
C PHE A 167 -8.37 9.95 -3.44
N ALA A 168 -7.88 8.83 -2.89
CA ALA A 168 -7.56 7.63 -3.66
C ALA A 168 -8.77 7.13 -4.48
N GLN A 169 -9.97 7.13 -3.88
CA GLN A 169 -11.21 6.77 -4.57
C GLN A 169 -11.55 7.70 -5.75
N ARG A 170 -11.25 8.99 -5.64
CA ARG A 170 -11.52 9.97 -6.71
C ARG A 170 -10.55 9.83 -7.88
N VAL A 171 -9.27 9.56 -7.61
CA VAL A 171 -8.23 9.49 -8.66
C VAL A 171 -8.21 8.15 -9.38
N LEU A 172 -8.63 7.06 -8.73
CA LEU A 172 -8.77 5.75 -9.36
C LEU A 172 -10.17 5.58 -9.98
N ARG A 173 -10.29 5.88 -11.27
CA ARG A 173 -11.57 5.76 -12.00
C ARG A 173 -11.94 4.31 -12.32
N ARG A 174 -10.96 3.44 -12.56
CA ARG A 174 -11.15 2.00 -12.84
C ARG A 174 -10.77 1.18 -11.61
N ARG A 175 -11.23 -0.06 -11.57
CA ARG A 175 -10.83 -1.01 -10.52
C ARG A 175 -9.31 -1.18 -10.53
N GLY A 176 -8.71 -1.08 -9.36
CA GLY A 176 -7.26 -1.21 -9.17
C GLY A 176 -6.93 -1.76 -7.80
N ILE A 177 -5.65 -1.84 -7.52
CA ILE A 177 -5.09 -2.24 -6.22
C ILE A 177 -4.75 -0.97 -5.46
N VAL A 178 -5.12 -0.90 -4.18
CA VAL A 178 -4.73 0.19 -3.29
C VAL A 178 -3.97 -0.40 -2.11
N ALA A 179 -2.68 -0.08 -2.00
CA ALA A 179 -1.87 -0.44 -0.85
C ALA A 179 -1.75 0.77 0.08
N VAL A 180 -2.27 0.65 1.29
CA VAL A 180 -2.24 1.70 2.31
C VAL A 180 -1.14 1.39 3.31
N LEU A 181 -0.16 2.28 3.44
CA LEU A 181 0.98 2.17 4.34
C LEU A 181 0.83 3.24 5.43
N SER A 182 0.50 2.86 6.65
CA SER A 182 0.27 3.75 7.81
C SER A 182 0.35 2.94 9.10
N ASP A 183 0.42 3.62 10.25
CA ASP A 183 0.21 3.02 11.56
C ASP A 183 -1.27 2.94 11.97
N PHE A 184 -2.17 3.52 11.14
CA PHE A 184 -3.63 3.50 11.32
C PHE A 184 -4.09 4.04 12.69
N GLN A 185 -3.33 4.93 13.31
CA GLN A 185 -3.69 5.53 14.60
C GLN A 185 -4.67 6.71 14.47
N ALA A 186 -4.93 7.18 13.26
CA ALA A 186 -5.96 8.19 12.99
C ALA A 186 -7.36 7.66 13.27
N GLU A 187 -8.31 8.56 13.50
CA GLU A 187 -9.71 8.24 13.74
C GLU A 187 -10.57 8.41 12.48
N GLY A 188 -11.74 7.76 12.43
CA GLY A 188 -12.79 8.00 11.43
C GLY A 188 -12.53 7.48 10.02
N TRP A 189 -11.53 6.67 9.80
CA TRP A 189 -11.17 6.12 8.49
C TRP A 189 -11.95 4.84 8.10
N GLU A 190 -12.65 4.20 9.02
CA GLU A 190 -13.30 2.91 8.85
C GLU A 190 -14.31 2.91 7.68
N ARG A 191 -15.15 3.96 7.63
CA ARG A 191 -16.13 4.11 6.56
C ARG A 191 -15.44 4.31 5.20
N ALA A 192 -14.38 5.12 5.17
CA ALA A 192 -13.68 5.44 3.93
C ALA A 192 -12.98 4.21 3.33
N ILE A 193 -12.31 3.40 4.16
CA ILE A 193 -11.65 2.17 3.69
C ILE A 193 -12.68 1.12 3.23
N GLY A 194 -13.81 1.01 3.92
CA GLY A 194 -14.91 0.12 3.55
C GLY A 194 -15.52 0.50 2.19
N VAL A 195 -15.69 1.79 1.89
CA VAL A 195 -16.16 2.27 0.59
C VAL A 195 -15.12 1.98 -0.50
N LEU A 196 -13.86 2.26 -0.24
CA LEU A 196 -12.75 2.01 -1.17
C LEU A 196 -12.67 0.52 -1.53
N ARG A 197 -12.80 -0.38 -0.53
CA ARG A 197 -12.76 -1.83 -0.71
C ARG A 197 -13.87 -2.39 -1.60
N ARG A 198 -15.02 -1.73 -1.68
CA ARG A 198 -16.12 -2.18 -2.55
C ARG A 198 -15.76 -2.10 -4.04
N ARG A 199 -14.92 -1.16 -4.41
CA ARG A 199 -14.55 -0.88 -5.79
C ARG A 199 -13.15 -1.36 -6.15
N HIS A 200 -12.23 -1.32 -5.21
CA HIS A 200 -10.81 -1.61 -5.41
C HIS A 200 -10.38 -2.79 -4.54
N ASP A 201 -9.27 -3.39 -4.90
CA ASP A 201 -8.59 -4.38 -4.09
C ASP A 201 -7.69 -3.68 -3.09
N VAL A 202 -8.11 -3.62 -1.82
CA VAL A 202 -7.43 -2.85 -0.77
C VAL A 202 -6.58 -3.77 0.10
N VAL A 203 -5.32 -3.39 0.30
CA VAL A 203 -4.36 -4.02 1.21
C VAL A 203 -3.87 -2.99 2.20
N ALA A 204 -3.94 -3.30 3.48
CA ALA A 204 -3.42 -2.48 4.56
C ALA A 204 -2.08 -3.03 5.05
N LEU A 205 -1.03 -2.22 4.99
CA LEU A 205 0.28 -2.51 5.56
C LEU A 205 0.44 -1.64 6.80
N HIS A 206 0.21 -2.24 7.96
CA HIS A 206 0.32 -1.56 9.24
C HIS A 206 1.78 -1.49 9.66
N LEU A 207 2.29 -0.29 9.84
CA LEU A 207 3.66 0.00 10.20
C LEU A 207 3.75 0.36 11.69
N ALA A 208 4.57 -0.35 12.43
CA ALA A 208 4.79 -0.09 13.85
C ALA A 208 6.27 -0.09 14.19
N ASP A 209 6.62 0.61 15.25
CA ASP A 209 7.92 0.49 15.89
C ASP A 209 7.76 -0.28 17.20
N PRO A 210 8.69 -1.21 17.57
CA PRO A 210 8.57 -1.98 18.79
C PRO A 210 8.45 -1.12 20.05
N ARG A 211 9.02 0.08 20.07
CA ARG A 211 8.96 0.99 21.22
C ARG A 211 7.62 1.70 21.38
N GLU A 212 6.79 1.73 20.37
CA GLU A 212 5.41 2.23 20.51
C GLU A 212 4.55 1.32 21.40
N SER A 213 4.84 0.01 21.37
CA SER A 213 4.13 -0.98 22.17
C SER A 213 4.86 -1.40 23.45
N GLU A 214 6.20 -1.31 23.46
CA GLU A 214 7.05 -1.78 24.57
C GLU A 214 7.99 -0.69 25.07
N LEU A 215 7.46 0.21 25.91
CA LEU A 215 8.28 1.19 26.60
C LEU A 215 9.14 0.53 27.68
N ARG A 216 10.45 0.80 27.65
CA ARG A 216 11.36 0.33 28.71
C ARG A 216 11.24 1.19 29.95
N ALA A 217 11.51 0.59 31.11
CA ALA A 217 11.69 1.30 32.36
C ALA A 217 13.02 2.07 32.29
N ALA A 218 12.96 3.39 32.25
CA ALA A 218 14.13 4.29 32.14
C ALA A 218 14.02 5.52 33.08
N GLY A 219 13.12 5.44 34.09
CA GLY A 219 12.86 6.58 34.97
C GLY A 219 12.08 7.70 34.27
N LEU A 220 12.41 8.94 34.59
CA LEU A 220 11.79 10.12 33.98
C LEU A 220 12.24 10.29 32.54
N VAL A 221 11.29 10.23 31.61
CA VAL A 221 11.53 10.42 30.17
C VAL A 221 10.63 11.53 29.64
N ALA A 222 11.21 12.46 28.89
CA ALA A 222 10.47 13.46 28.17
C ALA A 222 9.98 12.90 26.83
N PHE A 223 8.68 12.87 26.63
CA PHE A 223 8.03 12.50 25.37
C PHE A 223 7.59 13.77 24.65
N SER A 224 7.71 13.76 23.34
CA SER A 224 7.17 14.81 22.48
C SER A 224 6.22 14.16 21.46
N ASP A 225 5.01 14.65 21.38
CA ASP A 225 4.07 14.26 20.34
C ASP A 225 4.52 14.91 19.02
N PRO A 226 4.86 14.11 17.99
CA PRO A 226 5.37 14.65 16.73
C PRO A 226 4.29 15.38 15.91
N GLU A 227 3.00 15.16 16.20
CA GLU A 227 1.88 15.78 15.48
C GLU A 227 1.48 17.12 16.10
N THR A 228 1.35 17.17 17.42
CA THR A 228 0.91 18.39 18.13
C THR A 228 2.08 19.23 18.67
N GLY A 229 3.26 18.63 18.81
CA GLY A 229 4.41 19.23 19.47
C GLY A 229 4.29 19.29 21.01
N ALA A 230 3.21 18.73 21.57
CA ALA A 230 3.02 18.65 23.02
C ALA A 230 4.14 17.84 23.66
N ARG A 231 4.56 18.29 24.84
CA ARG A 231 5.60 17.61 25.63
C ARG A 231 5.06 17.17 26.97
N VAL A 232 5.37 15.94 27.35
CA VAL A 232 5.03 15.38 28.65
C VAL A 232 6.25 14.70 29.25
N VAL A 233 6.51 14.90 30.53
CA VAL A 233 7.51 14.13 31.27
C VAL A 233 6.76 13.06 32.06
N ALA A 234 7.14 11.82 31.84
CA ALA A 234 6.50 10.68 32.48
C ALA A 234 7.54 9.74 33.10
N ASP A 235 7.19 9.20 34.27
CA ASP A 235 8.04 8.20 34.94
C ASP A 235 7.80 6.81 34.36
N THR A 236 8.67 6.40 33.48
CA THR A 236 8.58 5.08 32.83
C THR A 236 9.04 3.93 33.74
N ALA A 237 9.56 4.17 34.96
CA ALA A 237 9.75 3.11 35.93
C ALA A 237 8.43 2.53 36.40
N ARG A 238 7.35 3.32 36.37
CA ARG A 238 5.99 2.91 36.75
C ARG A 238 5.29 2.10 35.66
N PRO A 239 4.81 0.88 35.95
CA PRO A 239 4.15 0.04 34.94
C PRO A 239 2.80 0.58 34.42
N ASP A 240 2.06 1.30 35.26
CA ASP A 240 0.77 1.96 34.90
C ASP A 240 1.01 3.08 33.89
N VAL A 241 2.05 3.89 34.07
CA VAL A 241 2.45 4.96 33.14
C VAL A 241 2.85 4.36 31.79
N ARG A 242 3.71 3.32 31.78
CA ARG A 242 4.09 2.66 30.53
C ARG A 242 2.88 2.07 29.80
N ARG A 243 1.89 1.56 30.52
CA ARG A 243 0.66 1.03 29.93
C ARG A 243 -0.20 2.11 29.31
N ALA A 244 -0.31 3.28 29.97
CA ALA A 244 -1.08 4.42 29.48
C ALA A 244 -0.45 5.07 28.22
N LEU A 245 0.88 5.00 28.09
CA LEU A 245 1.62 5.55 26.95
C LEU A 245 1.74 4.59 25.74
N ARG A 246 1.21 3.38 25.84
CA ARG A 246 1.24 2.42 24.74
C ARG A 246 0.36 2.88 23.58
N ALA A 247 0.90 2.84 22.37
CA ALA A 247 0.06 2.96 21.19
C ALA A 247 -0.92 1.79 21.08
N PRO A 248 -2.13 1.99 20.52
CA PRO A 248 -3.15 0.92 20.36
C PRO A 248 -2.67 -0.25 19.51
N GLY A 249 -1.76 0.01 18.59
CA GLY A 249 -1.13 -0.96 17.72
C GLY A 249 -2.08 -1.70 16.77
N PHE A 250 -1.55 -2.74 16.11
CA PHE A 250 -2.27 -3.53 15.11
C PHE A 250 -3.58 -4.16 15.61
N PRO A 251 -3.74 -4.66 16.85
CA PRO A 251 -5.00 -5.28 17.29
C PRO A 251 -6.20 -4.36 17.18
N ALA A 252 -6.06 -3.07 17.45
CA ALA A 252 -7.14 -2.09 17.32
C ALA A 252 -7.57 -1.91 15.86
N ALA A 253 -6.62 -1.71 14.96
CA ALA A 253 -6.89 -1.60 13.52
C ALA A 253 -7.40 -2.92 12.92
N GLN A 254 -6.94 -4.07 13.42
CA GLN A 254 -7.33 -5.40 12.93
C GLN A 254 -8.83 -5.66 13.03
N ALA A 255 -9.48 -5.19 14.10
CA ALA A 255 -10.93 -5.32 14.25
C ALA A 255 -11.68 -4.62 13.10
N ILE A 256 -11.22 -3.44 12.70
CA ILE A 256 -11.77 -2.67 11.59
C ILE A 256 -11.49 -3.38 10.26
N PHE A 257 -10.29 -3.88 10.03
CA PHE A 257 -9.94 -4.63 8.83
C PHE A 257 -10.81 -5.88 8.65
N LYS A 258 -11.04 -6.64 9.72
CA LYS A 258 -11.96 -7.79 9.71
C LYS A 258 -13.38 -7.37 9.33
N LYS A 259 -13.92 -6.31 9.95
CA LYS A 259 -15.27 -5.77 9.67
C LYS A 259 -15.40 -5.29 8.23
N THR A 260 -14.38 -4.66 7.68
CA THR A 260 -14.38 -4.10 6.32
C THR A 260 -13.92 -5.09 5.25
N ARG A 261 -13.50 -6.31 5.65
CA ARG A 261 -12.94 -7.35 4.78
C ARG A 261 -11.71 -6.85 4.00
N VAL A 262 -10.88 -6.04 4.64
CA VAL A 262 -9.61 -5.58 4.10
C VAL A 262 -8.52 -6.51 4.57
N ASP A 263 -7.71 -7.02 3.65
CA ASP A 263 -6.54 -7.81 3.99
C ASP A 263 -5.47 -6.91 4.58
N ALA A 264 -4.95 -7.29 5.74
CA ALA A 264 -3.97 -6.48 6.47
C ALA A 264 -2.77 -7.31 6.91
N LEU A 265 -1.60 -6.67 6.86
CA LEU A 265 -0.33 -7.21 7.33
C LEU A 265 0.30 -6.23 8.33
N ALA A 266 0.64 -6.73 9.53
CA ALA A 266 1.43 -5.98 10.49
C ALA A 266 2.92 -6.14 10.18
N LEU A 267 3.65 -5.04 10.19
CA LEU A 267 5.08 -4.94 9.92
C LEU A 267 5.75 -4.08 10.98
N SER A 268 6.95 -4.48 11.39
CA SER A 268 7.72 -3.79 12.43
C SER A 268 9.05 -3.29 11.89
N THR A 269 9.45 -2.05 12.24
CA THR A 269 10.73 -1.46 11.84
C THR A 269 11.95 -2.24 12.34
N GLY A 270 11.75 -3.06 13.39
CA GLY A 270 12.80 -3.92 13.95
C GLY A 270 13.02 -5.23 13.21
N GLU A 271 12.19 -5.55 12.21
CA GLU A 271 12.20 -6.83 11.51
C GLU A 271 12.30 -6.67 9.99
N SER A 272 12.82 -7.70 9.32
CA SER A 272 12.76 -7.75 7.85
C SER A 272 11.33 -8.01 7.38
N TYR A 273 10.88 -7.21 6.42
CA TYR A 273 9.55 -7.36 5.81
C TYR A 273 9.48 -8.46 4.74
N ASP A 274 10.60 -9.03 4.30
CA ASP A 274 10.68 -9.91 3.13
C ASP A 274 9.83 -11.17 3.30
N ARG A 275 10.03 -11.90 4.40
CA ARG A 275 9.28 -13.12 4.71
C ARG A 275 7.80 -12.83 5.03
N PRO A 276 7.47 -11.87 5.91
CA PRO A 276 6.08 -11.51 6.19
C PRO A 276 5.31 -11.09 4.94
N LEU A 277 5.90 -10.26 4.07
CA LEU A 277 5.25 -9.79 2.85
C LEU A 277 5.03 -10.92 1.83
N SER A 278 6.05 -11.76 1.61
CA SER A 278 5.94 -12.94 0.74
C SER A 278 4.89 -13.93 1.26
N GLY A 279 4.90 -14.22 2.56
CA GLY A 279 3.91 -15.09 3.21
C GLY A 279 2.49 -14.55 3.09
N PHE A 280 2.31 -13.25 3.28
CA PHE A 280 1.03 -12.56 3.13
C PHE A 280 0.48 -12.71 1.70
N PHE A 281 1.28 -12.47 0.67
CA PHE A 281 0.85 -12.64 -0.70
C PHE A 281 0.52 -14.10 -1.03
N LYS A 282 1.35 -15.07 -0.65
CA LYS A 282 1.06 -16.50 -0.85
C LYS A 282 -0.22 -16.94 -0.14
N ALA A 283 -0.45 -16.49 1.10
CA ALA A 283 -1.67 -16.81 1.83
C ALA A 283 -2.93 -16.19 1.17
N ARG A 284 -2.76 -15.03 0.55
CA ARG A 284 -3.81 -14.33 -0.17
C ARG A 284 -4.15 -15.00 -1.50
N GLU A 285 -3.15 -15.49 -2.22
CA GLU A 285 -3.31 -16.28 -3.45
C GLU A 285 -4.17 -17.53 -3.21
N ARG A 286 -3.90 -18.27 -2.12
CA ARG A 286 -4.64 -19.50 -1.77
C ARG A 286 -6.11 -19.26 -1.41
N ARG A 287 -6.49 -18.03 -1.02
CA ARG A 287 -7.86 -17.66 -0.64
C ARG A 287 -8.73 -17.18 -1.82
N ARG A 288 -8.13 -16.97 -2.96
CA ARG A 288 -8.80 -16.56 -4.22
C ARG A 288 -9.04 -17.73 -5.16
#